data_0021a1f95dfb2c9f1c8e0cc6d1b7d024
#
_entry.id   0021a1f95dfb2c9f1c8e0cc6d1b7d024
#
_cell.length_a   1.000
_cell.length_b   1.000
_cell.length_c   1.000
_cell.angle_alpha   90.00
_cell.angle_beta   90.00
_cell.angle_gamma   90.00
#
_symmetry.space_group_name_H-M   'P 1'
#
loop_
_entity.id
_entity.type
_entity.pdbx_description
1 polymer ?
#
loop_
_entity_poly.entity_id
_entity_poly.type
_entity_poly.pdbx_seq_one_letter_code
_entity_poly.pdbx_strand_id
1 'polypeptide(L)'
;MLTTLLFCGCKKKIDFGPDEGITYRDNNNNPVSKIDPSDWTLDGNWSKQEKKLFDGLGVDVNSTAQGVVRNISLYPNPIETQGNFTYSVTASLSLKLVVVDRKYKVLLNTTYAPPTVGHYAFNIDFTDSKFESGESYRMYYVFYQGSTLYYKGHGDIKMAD
;
A
#
# COMPACT_ATOMS: atom_id res chain seq x y z
N MET A 1 30.09 1.56 -38.34
CA MET A 1 30.12 0.82 -37.07
C MET A 1 29.20 1.56 -36.11
N LEU A 2 27.98 1.08 -35.92
CA LEU A 2 26.93 1.77 -35.14
C LEU A 2 26.97 1.21 -33.72
N THR A 3 27.44 2.02 -32.75
CA THR A 3 27.53 1.63 -31.35
C THR A 3 26.18 1.87 -30.70
N THR A 4 25.44 0.79 -30.48
CA THR A 4 24.15 0.84 -29.76
C THR A 4 24.42 1.00 -28.26
N LEU A 5 24.24 2.21 -27.72
CA LEU A 5 24.25 2.47 -26.28
C LEU A 5 22.98 1.84 -25.65
N LEU A 6 23.17 0.70 -25.01
CA LEU A 6 22.16 0.10 -24.13
C LEU A 6 22.06 0.97 -22.86
N PHE A 7 21.04 1.85 -22.80
CA PHE A 7 20.62 2.47 -21.55
C PHE A 7 19.99 1.41 -20.66
N CYS A 8 20.78 0.80 -19.81
CA CYS A 8 20.30 -0.01 -18.69
C CYS A 8 19.71 0.95 -17.64
N GLY A 9 18.46 1.32 -17.80
CA GLY A 9 17.75 2.12 -16.80
C GLY A 9 17.64 1.32 -15.51
N CYS A 10 18.45 1.63 -14.49
CA CYS A 10 18.27 1.09 -13.16
C CYS A 10 16.83 1.38 -12.69
N LYS A 11 15.99 0.36 -12.64
CA LYS A 11 14.66 0.49 -12.03
C LYS A 11 14.87 0.82 -10.57
N LYS A 12 14.33 1.96 -10.12
CA LYS A 12 14.42 2.40 -8.73
C LYS A 12 13.71 1.35 -7.88
N LYS A 13 14.39 0.86 -6.84
CA LYS A 13 13.81 -0.04 -5.84
C LYS A 13 13.11 0.80 -4.77
N ILE A 14 12.14 0.20 -4.08
CA ILE A 14 11.54 0.78 -2.88
C ILE A 14 12.61 0.84 -1.80
N ASP A 15 12.76 2.01 -1.20
CA ASP A 15 13.52 2.23 0.02
C ASP A 15 12.53 2.23 1.18
N PHE A 16 12.68 1.29 2.10
CA PHE A 16 11.86 1.20 3.31
C PHE A 16 12.40 2.08 4.45
N GLY A 17 13.42 2.90 4.15
CA GLY A 17 14.04 3.79 5.14
C GLY A 17 15.07 3.10 6.03
N PRO A 18 15.67 3.86 6.98
CA PRO A 18 16.64 3.32 7.93
C PRO A 18 15.94 2.32 8.84
N ASP A 19 16.59 1.18 9.10
CA ASP A 19 16.06 0.09 9.92
C ASP A 19 14.72 -0.48 9.43
N GLU A 20 14.51 -0.47 8.10
CA GLU A 20 13.22 -0.81 7.50
C GLU A 20 12.09 -0.02 8.17
N GLY A 21 11.93 1.26 7.84
CA GLY A 21 10.95 2.20 8.40
C GLY A 21 9.51 1.69 8.32
N ILE A 22 9.15 0.79 9.23
CA ILE A 22 7.89 0.05 9.25
C ILE A 22 7.23 0.28 10.60
N THR A 23 5.96 0.63 10.59
CA THR A 23 5.17 0.74 11.81
C THR A 23 4.80 -0.66 12.33
N TYR A 24 5.39 -1.07 13.43
CA TYR A 24 5.06 -2.34 14.09
C TYR A 24 3.78 -2.21 14.91
N ARG A 25 2.89 -3.21 14.81
CA ARG A 25 1.61 -3.28 15.53
C ARG A 25 1.35 -4.68 16.06
N ASP A 26 0.80 -4.74 17.26
CA ASP A 26 0.34 -5.99 17.87
C ASP A 26 -1.02 -6.46 17.29
N ASN A 27 -1.51 -7.60 17.79
CA ASN A 27 -2.80 -8.18 17.39
C ASN A 27 -4.02 -7.31 17.76
N ASN A 28 -3.85 -6.33 18.64
CA ASN A 28 -4.88 -5.38 19.05
C ASN A 28 -4.76 -4.02 18.33
N ASN A 29 -3.91 -3.95 17.30
CA ASN A 29 -3.64 -2.73 16.54
C ASN A 29 -2.92 -1.63 17.33
N ASN A 30 -2.28 -1.95 18.46
CA ASN A 30 -1.47 -0.98 19.17
C ASN A 30 -0.10 -0.86 18.52
N PRO A 31 0.42 0.35 18.30
CA PRO A 31 1.81 0.52 17.88
C PRO A 31 2.77 -0.04 18.92
N VAL A 32 3.75 -0.82 18.49
CA VAL A 32 4.80 -1.40 19.34
C VAL A 32 6.17 -1.08 18.77
N SER A 33 7.08 -0.59 19.60
CA SER A 33 8.48 -0.25 19.31
C SER A 33 8.73 0.79 18.21
N LYS A 34 8.55 0.47 16.93
CA LYS A 34 8.84 1.35 15.78
C LYS A 34 7.58 1.95 15.21
N ILE A 35 7.63 3.23 14.84
CA ILE A 35 6.57 3.94 14.13
C ILE A 35 7.21 4.71 12.99
N ASP A 36 6.78 4.43 11.76
CA ASP A 36 7.08 5.28 10.60
C ASP A 36 5.94 6.28 10.41
N PRO A 37 6.19 7.59 10.51
CA PRO A 37 5.15 8.59 10.35
C PRO A 37 4.63 8.70 8.90
N SER A 38 5.30 8.12 7.92
CA SER A 38 4.84 8.08 6.52
C SER A 38 3.88 6.93 6.23
N ASP A 39 3.89 5.89 7.08
CA ASP A 39 2.99 4.74 6.93
C ASP A 39 1.53 5.14 7.16
N TRP A 40 0.65 4.63 6.30
CA TRP A 40 -0.81 4.72 6.44
C TRP A 40 -1.35 6.15 6.42
N THR A 41 -0.62 7.07 5.77
CA THR A 41 -0.98 8.48 5.62
C THR A 41 -1.27 8.87 4.17
N LEU A 42 -1.65 10.14 3.94
CA LEU A 42 -1.82 10.68 2.61
C LEU A 42 -0.47 10.89 1.92
N ASP A 43 -0.28 10.28 0.77
CA ASP A 43 0.90 10.48 -0.04
C ASP A 43 0.85 11.76 -0.88
N GLY A 44 2.04 12.31 -1.14
CA GLY A 44 2.26 13.30 -2.18
C GLY A 44 2.16 12.72 -3.59
N ASN A 45 2.83 13.35 -4.56
CA ASN A 45 2.84 12.86 -5.94
C ASN A 45 3.60 11.55 -6.08
N TRP A 46 2.95 10.57 -6.67
CA TRP A 46 3.53 9.28 -6.99
C TRP A 46 4.40 9.34 -8.25
N SER A 47 5.50 8.60 -8.21
CA SER A 47 6.41 8.38 -9.35
C SER A 47 5.70 7.64 -10.50
N LYS A 48 6.35 7.59 -11.66
CA LYS A 48 5.83 6.82 -12.80
C LYS A 48 5.64 5.34 -12.47
N GLN A 49 6.52 4.74 -11.64
CA GLN A 49 6.42 3.33 -11.26
C GLN A 49 5.20 3.08 -10.36
N GLU A 50 4.95 3.95 -9.38
CA GLU A 50 3.80 3.86 -8.47
C GLU A 50 2.49 4.07 -9.23
N LYS A 51 2.42 5.09 -10.10
CA LYS A 51 1.22 5.33 -10.93
C LYS A 51 0.87 4.12 -11.80
N LYS A 52 1.89 3.44 -12.35
CA LYS A 52 1.70 2.25 -13.19
C LYS A 52 0.98 1.10 -12.46
N LEU A 53 1.06 1.03 -11.15
CA LEU A 53 0.35 0.02 -10.34
C LEU A 53 -1.17 0.17 -10.43
N PHE A 54 -1.65 1.36 -10.83
CA PHE A 54 -3.05 1.72 -10.93
C PHE A 54 -3.49 2.04 -12.37
N ASP A 55 -2.67 1.64 -13.36
CA ASP A 55 -3.05 1.75 -14.77
C ASP A 55 -4.38 1.01 -15.02
N GLY A 56 -5.30 1.65 -15.73
CA GLY A 56 -6.63 1.10 -15.99
C GLY A 56 -7.68 1.36 -14.89
N LEU A 57 -7.32 1.99 -13.76
CA LEU A 57 -8.29 2.37 -12.73
C LEU A 57 -9.22 3.51 -13.18
N GLY A 58 -8.81 4.29 -14.17
CA GLY A 58 -9.58 5.46 -14.67
C GLY A 58 -9.56 6.66 -13.71
N VAL A 59 -8.64 6.67 -12.75
CA VAL A 59 -8.44 7.75 -11.77
C VAL A 59 -7.06 8.36 -11.96
N ASP A 60 -6.97 9.68 -12.03
CA ASP A 60 -5.66 10.34 -11.92
C ASP A 60 -5.21 10.34 -10.45
N VAL A 61 -4.32 9.39 -10.14
CA VAL A 61 -3.81 9.20 -8.78
C VAL A 61 -2.90 10.34 -8.29
N ASN A 62 -2.53 11.29 -9.15
CA ASN A 62 -1.79 12.51 -8.75
C ASN A 62 -2.67 13.77 -8.76
N SER A 63 -3.96 13.62 -8.98
CA SER A 63 -4.90 14.72 -8.75
C SER A 63 -5.01 15.05 -7.25
N THR A 64 -5.60 16.18 -6.93
CA THR A 64 -5.83 16.59 -5.54
C THR A 64 -6.81 15.63 -4.86
N ALA A 65 -6.43 15.09 -3.71
CA ALA A 65 -7.32 14.28 -2.88
C ALA A 65 -8.53 15.08 -2.40
N GLN A 66 -9.73 14.52 -2.53
CA GLN A 66 -10.99 15.22 -2.25
C GLN A 66 -11.48 15.04 -0.82
N GLY A 67 -10.81 14.21 -0.01
CA GLY A 67 -11.26 13.96 1.35
C GLY A 67 -10.21 13.32 2.24
N VAL A 68 -10.68 12.77 3.35
CA VAL A 68 -9.84 12.14 4.37
C VAL A 68 -10.37 10.75 4.67
N VAL A 69 -9.47 9.77 4.70
CA VAL A 69 -9.70 8.44 5.24
C VAL A 69 -8.93 8.33 6.55
N ARG A 70 -9.55 7.79 7.59
CA ARG A 70 -8.98 7.72 8.93
C ARG A 70 -8.74 6.28 9.35
N ASN A 71 -7.93 6.11 10.40
CA ASN A 71 -7.68 4.80 11.05
C ASN A 71 -7.21 3.73 10.07
N ILE A 72 -6.42 4.14 9.06
CA ILE A 72 -5.83 3.20 8.12
C ILE A 72 -4.70 2.48 8.84
N SER A 73 -4.73 1.16 8.82
CA SER A 73 -3.65 0.33 9.38
C SER A 73 -3.75 -1.10 8.88
N LEU A 74 -2.64 -1.82 8.99
CA LEU A 74 -2.57 -3.27 8.83
C LEU A 74 -1.92 -3.86 10.07
N TYR A 75 -2.57 -4.88 10.67
CA TYR A 75 -2.08 -5.51 11.88
C TYR A 75 -2.45 -7.00 11.98
N PRO A 76 -1.65 -7.84 12.69
CA PRO A 76 -0.36 -7.50 13.25
C PRO A 76 0.66 -7.10 12.17
N ASN A 77 1.71 -6.41 12.56
CA ASN A 77 2.87 -6.13 11.69
C ASN A 77 4.13 -6.16 12.59
N PRO A 78 5.01 -7.17 12.50
CA PRO A 78 5.11 -8.20 11.44
C PRO A 78 3.92 -9.16 11.37
N ILE A 79 3.70 -9.71 10.16
CA ILE A 79 2.61 -10.61 9.81
C ILE A 79 3.14 -12.05 9.75
N GLU A 80 2.48 -12.99 10.42
CA GLU A 80 2.79 -14.43 10.29
C GLU A 80 2.10 -15.05 9.08
N THR A 81 0.78 -14.94 9.00
CA THR A 81 -0.05 -15.57 7.95
C THR A 81 -1.16 -14.67 7.45
N GLN A 82 -1.75 -13.85 8.31
CA GLN A 82 -2.89 -12.99 7.98
C GLN A 82 -2.72 -11.62 8.63
N GLY A 83 -3.16 -10.58 7.93
CA GLY A 83 -3.22 -9.22 8.45
C GLY A 83 -4.64 -8.64 8.33
N ASN A 84 -5.07 -7.93 9.36
CA ASN A 84 -6.31 -7.17 9.34
C ASN A 84 -6.05 -5.78 8.78
N PHE A 85 -6.58 -5.47 7.61
CA PHE A 85 -6.57 -4.12 7.08
C PHE A 85 -7.80 -3.37 7.53
N THR A 86 -7.61 -2.20 8.15
CA THR A 86 -8.70 -1.37 8.65
C THR A 86 -8.67 0.04 8.10
N TYR A 87 -9.84 0.66 8.00
CA TYR A 87 -9.99 2.08 7.67
C TYR A 87 -11.39 2.59 8.04
N SER A 88 -11.54 3.93 8.09
CA SER A 88 -12.82 4.59 8.32
C SER A 88 -13.08 5.63 7.25
N VAL A 89 -14.28 5.62 6.66
CA VAL A 89 -14.71 6.53 5.59
C VAL A 89 -16.01 7.22 5.94
N THR A 90 -16.14 8.47 5.49
CA THR A 90 -17.35 9.30 5.62
C THR A 90 -18.13 9.43 4.31
N ALA A 91 -17.67 8.78 3.26
CA ALA A 91 -18.32 8.70 1.95
C ALA A 91 -18.33 7.25 1.44
N SER A 92 -19.24 6.91 0.54
CA SER A 92 -19.22 5.61 -0.14
C SER A 92 -18.13 5.62 -1.20
N LEU A 93 -17.08 4.85 -0.99
CA LEU A 93 -15.86 4.84 -1.79
C LEU A 93 -15.52 3.43 -2.25
N SER A 94 -14.92 3.32 -3.42
CA SER A 94 -14.20 2.13 -3.81
C SER A 94 -12.75 2.21 -3.31
N LEU A 95 -12.19 1.06 -2.96
CA LEU A 95 -10.82 0.91 -2.51
C LEU A 95 -10.08 -0.03 -3.45
N LYS A 96 -8.96 0.42 -3.99
CA LYS A 96 -7.98 -0.41 -4.71
C LYS A 96 -6.77 -0.62 -3.83
N LEU A 97 -6.39 -1.89 -3.60
CA LEU A 97 -5.17 -2.29 -2.90
C LEU A 97 -4.20 -2.99 -3.84
N VAL A 98 -2.93 -2.64 -3.73
CA VAL A 98 -1.85 -3.30 -4.47
C VAL A 98 -0.67 -3.51 -3.52
N VAL A 99 -0.24 -4.77 -3.33
CA VAL A 99 0.98 -5.10 -2.58
C VAL A 99 2.08 -5.44 -3.56
N VAL A 100 3.24 -4.87 -3.34
CA VAL A 100 4.43 -5.06 -4.19
C VAL A 100 5.66 -5.43 -3.36
N ASP A 101 6.59 -6.15 -4.02
CA ASP A 101 7.94 -6.34 -3.49
C ASP A 101 8.80 -5.08 -3.67
N ARG A 102 10.03 -5.11 -3.15
CA ARG A 102 11.03 -4.03 -3.27
C ARG A 102 11.32 -3.59 -4.72
N LYS A 103 11.01 -4.44 -5.71
CA LYS A 103 11.22 -4.18 -7.15
C LYS A 103 9.96 -3.73 -7.88
N TYR A 104 8.88 -3.42 -7.18
CA TYR A 104 7.55 -3.10 -7.72
C TYR A 104 6.89 -4.28 -8.47
N LYS A 105 7.29 -5.53 -8.20
CA LYS A 105 6.54 -6.69 -8.67
C LYS A 105 5.24 -6.81 -7.89
N VAL A 106 4.12 -6.80 -8.58
CA VAL A 106 2.79 -6.93 -7.95
C VAL A 106 2.60 -8.36 -7.44
N LEU A 107 2.30 -8.48 -6.15
CA LEU A 107 2.04 -9.74 -5.46
C LEU A 107 0.56 -9.90 -5.12
N LEU A 108 -0.13 -8.80 -4.79
CA LEU A 108 -1.56 -8.77 -4.55
C LEU A 108 -2.16 -7.55 -5.23
N ASN A 109 -3.33 -7.73 -5.85
CA ASN A 109 -4.05 -6.67 -6.53
C ASN A 109 -5.55 -6.94 -6.39
N THR A 110 -6.25 -6.15 -5.57
CA THR A 110 -7.66 -6.37 -5.28
C THR A 110 -8.44 -5.05 -5.19
N THR A 111 -9.75 -5.15 -5.35
CA THR A 111 -10.66 -4.01 -5.25
C THR A 111 -11.81 -4.35 -4.33
N TYR A 112 -12.13 -3.41 -3.44
CA TYR A 112 -13.28 -3.48 -2.54
C TYR A 112 -14.19 -2.29 -2.82
N ALA A 113 -15.51 -2.52 -2.79
CA ALA A 113 -16.52 -1.49 -3.00
C ALA A 113 -17.57 -1.59 -1.89
N PRO A 114 -17.28 -1.13 -0.67
CA PRO A 114 -18.22 -1.15 0.43
C PRO A 114 -19.40 -0.22 0.12
N PRO A 115 -20.63 -0.65 0.44
CA PRO A 115 -21.84 0.06 0.01
C PRO A 115 -22.13 1.34 0.80
N THR A 116 -21.52 1.54 1.96
CA THR A 116 -21.90 2.59 2.91
C THR A 116 -20.68 3.31 3.50
N VAL A 117 -20.94 4.33 4.29
CA VAL A 117 -19.98 4.97 5.19
C VAL A 117 -19.77 4.11 6.44
N GLY A 118 -18.61 4.19 7.06
CA GLY A 118 -18.35 3.45 8.29
C GLY A 118 -16.89 3.10 8.52
N HIS A 119 -16.71 2.21 9.49
CA HIS A 119 -15.45 1.56 9.80
C HIS A 119 -15.43 0.16 9.19
N TYR A 120 -14.36 -0.17 8.49
CA TYR A 120 -14.17 -1.45 7.83
C TYR A 120 -12.94 -2.15 8.34
N ALA A 121 -13.02 -3.47 8.45
CA ALA A 121 -11.92 -4.36 8.75
C ALA A 121 -12.08 -5.64 7.93
N PHE A 122 -11.03 -6.09 7.27
CA PHE A 122 -11.01 -7.36 6.56
C PHE A 122 -9.64 -8.00 6.56
N ASN A 123 -9.62 -9.32 6.56
CA ASN A 123 -8.41 -10.10 6.54
C ASN A 123 -7.82 -10.17 5.14
N ILE A 124 -6.51 -10.03 5.08
CA ILE A 124 -5.69 -10.31 3.89
C ILE A 124 -4.81 -11.53 4.22
N ASP A 125 -4.84 -12.51 3.32
CA ASP A 125 -4.06 -13.74 3.43
C ASP A 125 -2.66 -13.52 2.81
N PHE A 126 -1.62 -13.82 3.59
CA PHE A 126 -0.22 -13.74 3.21
C PHE A 126 0.48 -15.11 3.21
N THR A 127 -0.28 -16.21 3.23
CA THR A 127 0.28 -17.58 3.26
C THR A 127 0.87 -18.05 1.92
N ASP A 128 0.60 -17.34 0.82
CA ASP A 128 1.18 -17.65 -0.49
C ASP A 128 2.72 -17.50 -0.43
N SER A 129 3.44 -18.48 -0.98
CA SER A 129 4.91 -18.54 -1.01
C SER A 129 5.61 -17.34 -1.67
N LYS A 130 4.89 -16.46 -2.31
CA LYS A 130 5.41 -15.18 -2.82
C LYS A 130 5.68 -14.15 -1.72
N PHE A 131 5.14 -14.37 -0.51
CA PHE A 131 5.44 -13.58 0.68
C PHE A 131 6.44 -14.36 1.53
N GLU A 132 7.70 -13.96 1.45
CA GLU A 132 8.82 -14.66 2.07
C GLU A 132 9.02 -14.20 3.52
N SER A 133 9.33 -15.14 4.43
CA SER A 133 9.64 -14.87 5.83
C SER A 133 10.76 -13.84 5.94
N GLY A 134 10.62 -12.89 6.86
CA GLY A 134 11.60 -11.82 7.10
C GLY A 134 11.67 -10.73 6.03
N GLU A 135 10.96 -10.83 4.91
CA GLU A 135 10.98 -9.82 3.85
C GLU A 135 9.98 -8.68 4.09
N SER A 136 10.26 -7.55 3.44
CA SER A 136 9.45 -6.34 3.53
C SER A 136 8.76 -6.03 2.19
N TYR A 137 7.52 -5.58 2.27
CA TYR A 137 6.64 -5.28 1.15
C TYR A 137 5.98 -3.92 1.37
N ARG A 138 5.49 -3.31 0.28
CA ARG A 138 4.70 -2.07 0.37
C ARG A 138 3.30 -2.30 -0.14
N MET A 139 2.31 -1.90 0.65
CA MET A 139 0.92 -1.84 0.26
C MET A 139 0.55 -0.43 -0.13
N TYR A 140 0.16 -0.24 -1.39
CA TYR A 140 -0.44 1.00 -1.88
C TYR A 140 -1.95 0.89 -1.84
N TYR A 141 -2.61 1.98 -1.49
CA TYR A 141 -4.07 2.07 -1.50
C TYR A 141 -4.57 3.34 -2.18
N VAL A 142 -5.66 3.20 -2.93
CA VAL A 142 -6.38 4.31 -3.56
C VAL A 142 -7.85 4.18 -3.21
N PHE A 143 -8.39 5.19 -2.54
CA PHE A 143 -9.82 5.38 -2.33
C PHE A 143 -10.34 6.34 -3.39
N TYR A 144 -11.43 5.97 -4.05
CA TYR A 144 -11.96 6.73 -5.18
C TYR A 144 -13.47 6.60 -5.30
N GLN A 145 -14.08 7.56 -6.01
CA GLN A 145 -15.49 7.53 -6.39
C GLN A 145 -15.62 7.86 -7.88
N GLY A 146 -16.09 6.91 -8.67
CA GLY A 146 -16.06 7.01 -10.13
C GLY A 146 -14.63 7.21 -10.63
N SER A 147 -14.35 8.32 -11.33
CA SER A 147 -13.02 8.70 -11.80
C SER A 147 -12.27 9.68 -10.87
N THR A 148 -12.82 9.98 -9.70
CA THR A 148 -12.28 11.01 -8.80
C THR A 148 -11.47 10.37 -7.67
N LEU A 149 -10.22 10.83 -7.51
CA LEU A 149 -9.38 10.47 -6.37
C LEU A 149 -9.96 11.06 -5.09
N TYR A 150 -10.21 10.22 -4.09
CA TYR A 150 -10.65 10.68 -2.77
C TYR A 150 -9.47 10.74 -1.78
N TYR A 151 -8.66 9.67 -1.72
CA TYR A 151 -7.51 9.55 -0.84
C TYR A 151 -6.56 8.49 -1.37
N LYS A 152 -5.26 8.63 -1.14
CA LYS A 152 -4.27 7.62 -1.50
C LYS A 152 -3.12 7.60 -0.51
N GLY A 153 -2.41 6.50 -0.45
CA GLY A 153 -1.20 6.39 0.38
C GLY A 153 -0.59 5.01 0.30
N HIS A 154 0.34 4.80 1.19
CA HIS A 154 0.98 3.50 1.37
C HIS A 154 1.17 3.15 2.84
N GLY A 155 1.54 1.91 3.08
CA GLY A 155 2.06 1.43 4.34
C GLY A 155 2.97 0.24 4.10
N ASP A 156 4.00 0.12 4.92
CA ASP A 156 5.01 -0.91 4.79
C ASP A 156 4.69 -2.12 5.67
N ILE A 157 4.93 -3.30 5.13
CA ILE A 157 4.57 -4.59 5.70
C ILE A 157 5.84 -5.38 5.91
N LYS A 158 5.98 -6.01 7.07
CA LYS A 158 7.02 -6.99 7.38
C LYS A 158 6.38 -8.36 7.53
N MET A 159 6.94 -9.38 6.90
CA MET A 159 6.64 -10.76 7.25
C MET A 159 7.44 -11.17 8.49
N ALA A 160 6.84 -11.92 9.37
CA ALA A 160 7.55 -12.49 10.51
C ALA A 160 8.63 -13.50 10.07
N ASP A 161 9.68 -13.65 10.92
CA ASP A 161 10.79 -14.58 10.67
C ASP A 161 10.37 -16.04 10.82
#